data_956d8db308a16bc1f70a0b8d7e800378
#
_entry.id   956d8db308a16bc1f70a0b8d7e800378
#
_cell.length_a   1.000
_cell.length_b   1.000
_cell.length_c   1.000
_cell.angle_alpha   90.00
_cell.angle_beta   90.00
_cell.angle_gamma   90.00
#
_symmetry.space_group_name_H-M   'P 1'
#
loop_
_entity.id
_entity.type
_entity.pdbx_description
1 polymer ?
#
loop_
_entity_poly.entity_id
_entity_poly.type
_entity_poly.pdbx_seq_one_letter_code
_entity_poly.pdbx_strand_id
1 'polypeptide(L)'
;MSSTWSPTVRRRMFCLLLAGGLTLGVAACGSGSGESTGGKVKITVTGQPPTSQPFERGVFDADVKEFEESHPDIDIEPHEGFMDPKTFSAKLAGGQLEDVYYVYFTDPAQIIARRQAADITEAAKGLKNFGDIKPELLDNFRDADGKLYGLPTMNYSMGLVYSRPLFQKAGLDPNKPPQTWDEVRAAAKKIAALGNGTVGYADYSKNNQGGWHLTAWLYSMGSEVARKDGDKWVAAFDNDKAKAALNQLRAMRWEDDTMGSKQLLEAQDVQRMMGAGQLGMYMAAPDNVPVLVKQFNGKYEDYGVAGMPGGQGTLLGGEGYMINPKASPEKIKAGLEWVRWKYLNPERFEKHVQQYVDGKQPVGLPAEPTPDVWQGAVRDQQLAIKAKHANVPAENYQSYVDSSSRIKGSIEPPNAQQVYAILDSVMQAVLTDRNANIDQQLSSAVSKVNSVLAQVK
;
A
#
# COMPACT_ATOMS: atom_id res chain seq x y z
N MET A 1 -28.61 46.12 11.23
CA MET A 1 -27.75 47.10 10.55
C MET A 1 -27.05 46.29 9.46
N SER A 2 -27.65 46.06 8.32
CA SER A 2 -27.72 46.87 7.07
C SER A 2 -26.31 47.24 6.56
N SER A 3 -25.86 46.56 5.52
CA SER A 3 -25.84 47.13 4.17
C SER A 3 -25.26 46.17 3.15
N THR A 4 -26.13 45.87 2.21
CA THR A 4 -25.97 45.48 0.80
C THR A 4 -24.94 46.32 0.05
N TRP A 5 -24.21 45.71 -0.93
CA TRP A 5 -24.00 46.33 -2.24
C TRP A 5 -23.50 45.30 -3.24
N SER A 6 -24.29 45.12 -4.32
CA SER A 6 -23.89 44.61 -5.65
C SER A 6 -23.80 45.83 -6.60
N PRO A 7 -22.96 45.77 -7.63
CA PRO A 7 -23.57 46.02 -8.94
C PRO A 7 -23.04 45.19 -10.12
N THR A 8 -23.99 44.79 -10.94
CA THR A 8 -23.94 44.43 -12.35
C THR A 8 -23.33 45.52 -13.26
N VAL A 9 -22.51 45.15 -14.26
CA VAL A 9 -22.34 45.89 -15.52
C VAL A 9 -21.98 44.95 -16.67
N ARG A 10 -22.94 44.67 -17.53
CA ARG A 10 -23.08 44.96 -19.00
C ARG A 10 -22.09 44.34 -19.99
N ARG A 11 -22.71 43.51 -20.83
CA ARG A 11 -22.37 43.08 -22.18
C ARG A 11 -21.88 44.22 -23.10
N ARG A 12 -20.90 43.95 -23.94
CA ARG A 12 -20.83 44.50 -25.30
C ARG A 12 -20.38 43.42 -26.30
N MET A 13 -21.24 43.19 -27.23
CA MET A 13 -21.16 42.42 -28.47
C MET A 13 -20.42 43.24 -29.50
N PHE A 14 -19.46 42.66 -30.23
CA PHE A 14 -19.00 43.21 -31.51
C PHE A 14 -18.86 42.07 -32.51
N CYS A 15 -19.75 42.06 -33.49
CA CYS A 15 -19.61 41.29 -34.72
C CYS A 15 -18.78 42.09 -35.72
N LEU A 16 -17.84 41.42 -36.39
CA LEU A 16 -17.35 41.87 -37.69
C LEU A 16 -17.07 40.65 -38.56
N LEU A 17 -17.89 40.55 -39.62
CA LEU A 17 -17.73 39.67 -40.76
C LEU A 17 -16.64 40.21 -41.70
N LEU A 18 -15.77 39.35 -42.20
CA LEU A 18 -15.18 39.54 -43.54
C LEU A 18 -14.85 38.19 -44.17
N ALA A 19 -15.36 38.01 -45.35
CA ALA A 19 -15.28 36.84 -46.19
C ALA A 19 -13.99 36.82 -47.04
N GLY A 20 -13.59 35.62 -47.44
CA GLY A 20 -12.85 35.46 -48.69
C GLY A 20 -11.66 34.54 -48.67
N GLY A 21 -11.73 33.42 -49.38
CA GLY A 21 -10.56 32.67 -49.84
C GLY A 21 -10.69 31.15 -49.79
N LEU A 22 -11.38 30.53 -50.79
CA LEU A 22 -11.26 29.09 -51.06
C LEU A 22 -9.89 28.78 -51.64
N THR A 23 -9.16 27.86 -50.97
CA THR A 23 -8.15 27.02 -51.63
C THR A 23 -8.35 25.58 -51.19
N LEU A 24 -8.71 24.75 -52.16
CA LEU A 24 -8.79 23.30 -52.05
C LEU A 24 -7.36 22.73 -51.84
N GLY A 25 -7.10 22.18 -50.66
CA GLY A 25 -5.95 21.37 -50.39
C GLY A 25 -6.40 19.94 -50.01
N VAL A 26 -5.98 19.00 -50.80
CA VAL A 26 -6.25 17.56 -50.66
C VAL A 26 -5.76 17.06 -49.29
N ALA A 27 -6.69 16.59 -48.45
CA ALA A 27 -6.38 15.96 -47.20
C ALA A 27 -5.96 14.51 -47.47
N ALA A 28 -4.67 14.20 -47.26
CA ALA A 28 -4.20 12.85 -47.07
C ALA A 28 -4.53 12.42 -45.63
N CYS A 29 -5.33 11.38 -45.50
CA CYS A 29 -5.52 10.67 -44.25
C CYS A 29 -4.18 10.06 -43.84
N GLY A 30 -3.53 10.60 -42.81
CA GLY A 30 -2.38 10.06 -42.11
C GLY A 30 -2.86 9.51 -40.77
N SER A 31 -2.87 8.22 -40.64
CA SER A 31 -2.97 7.46 -39.41
C SER A 31 -1.97 7.94 -38.35
N GLY A 32 -2.41 7.89 -37.09
CA GLY A 32 -1.70 8.39 -35.93
C GLY A 32 -0.22 8.04 -35.86
N SER A 33 0.57 9.10 -35.97
CA SER A 33 2.02 9.06 -35.73
C SER A 33 2.30 9.31 -34.27
N GLY A 34 2.82 8.29 -33.58
CA GLY A 34 3.56 8.52 -32.35
C GLY A 34 4.75 9.45 -32.66
N GLU A 35 4.84 10.58 -31.99
CA GLU A 35 5.97 11.47 -32.11
C GLU A 35 7.25 10.79 -31.64
N SER A 36 8.06 10.34 -32.57
CA SER A 36 9.45 9.97 -32.31
C SER A 36 10.32 11.23 -32.48
N THR A 37 10.63 11.88 -31.39
CA THR A 37 11.69 12.89 -31.38
C THR A 37 13.05 12.20 -31.45
N GLY A 38 13.68 12.20 -32.61
CA GLY A 38 15.09 11.79 -32.77
C GLY A 38 15.36 10.28 -32.70
N GLY A 39 14.37 9.41 -33.00
CA GLY A 39 14.57 7.95 -33.04
C GLY A 39 14.44 7.23 -31.67
N LYS A 40 14.22 7.96 -30.59
CA LYS A 40 14.04 7.38 -29.25
C LYS A 40 12.55 7.03 -29.00
N VAL A 41 12.34 5.94 -28.21
CA VAL A 41 11.02 5.57 -27.69
C VAL A 41 10.75 6.41 -26.45
N LYS A 42 9.86 7.40 -26.57
CA LYS A 42 9.46 8.23 -25.43
C LYS A 42 8.33 7.55 -24.64
N ILE A 43 8.50 7.41 -23.33
CA ILE A 43 7.48 6.88 -22.42
C ILE A 43 7.22 7.84 -21.26
N THR A 44 5.94 8.02 -20.91
CA THR A 44 5.52 8.74 -19.72
C THR A 44 5.40 7.78 -18.55
N VAL A 45 5.93 8.14 -17.37
CA VAL A 45 5.93 7.28 -16.19
C VAL A 45 5.45 8.04 -14.95
N THR A 46 4.59 7.43 -14.12
CA THR A 46 4.21 7.99 -12.81
C THR A 46 5.21 7.60 -11.73
N GLY A 47 5.05 8.16 -10.53
CA GLY A 47 5.81 7.78 -9.35
C GLY A 47 7.01 8.67 -9.05
N GLN A 48 7.18 9.79 -9.79
CA GLN A 48 8.19 10.77 -9.41
C GLN A 48 7.81 11.42 -8.08
N PRO A 49 8.68 11.39 -7.05
CA PRO A 49 8.40 12.02 -5.76
C PRO A 49 8.18 13.52 -5.89
N PRO A 50 7.32 14.13 -5.05
CA PRO A 50 7.08 15.57 -5.08
C PRO A 50 8.32 16.36 -4.64
N THR A 51 8.40 17.62 -5.05
CA THR A 51 9.50 18.54 -4.68
C THR A 51 9.62 18.76 -3.17
N SER A 52 8.57 18.48 -2.40
CA SER A 52 8.60 18.48 -0.93
C SER A 52 9.40 17.31 -0.32
N GLN A 53 9.78 16.32 -1.13
CA GLN A 53 10.63 15.18 -0.78
C GLN A 53 11.95 15.25 -1.59
N PRO A 54 12.85 16.19 -1.26
CA PRO A 54 13.99 16.52 -2.14
C PRO A 54 15.00 15.39 -2.28
N PHE A 55 15.17 14.54 -1.25
CA PHE A 55 16.08 13.41 -1.33
C PHE A 55 15.52 12.32 -2.27
N GLU A 56 14.31 11.88 -2.05
CA GLU A 56 13.64 10.85 -2.86
C GLU A 56 13.50 11.31 -4.32
N ARG A 57 13.17 12.60 -4.51
CA ARG A 57 13.14 13.22 -5.82
C ARG A 57 14.49 13.19 -6.50
N GLY A 58 15.56 13.56 -5.78
CA GLY A 58 16.93 13.56 -6.30
C GLY A 58 17.40 12.16 -6.69
N VAL A 59 17.05 11.12 -5.90
CA VAL A 59 17.33 9.73 -6.24
C VAL A 59 16.58 9.32 -7.51
N PHE A 60 15.30 9.66 -7.62
CA PHE A 60 14.50 9.34 -8.80
C PHE A 60 15.06 10.00 -10.07
N ASP A 61 15.38 11.28 -10.01
CA ASP A 61 15.91 12.04 -11.16
C ASP A 61 17.29 11.53 -11.58
N ALA A 62 18.14 11.13 -10.62
CA ALA A 62 19.41 10.46 -10.91
C ALA A 62 19.23 9.10 -11.58
N ASP A 63 18.22 8.32 -11.13
CA ASP A 63 17.87 7.04 -11.75
C ASP A 63 17.39 7.21 -13.19
N VAL A 64 16.57 8.22 -13.49
CA VAL A 64 16.14 8.52 -14.87
C VAL A 64 17.35 8.78 -15.75
N LYS A 65 18.25 9.65 -15.29
CA LYS A 65 19.46 9.98 -16.04
C LYS A 65 20.35 8.75 -16.29
N GLU A 66 20.61 7.93 -15.27
CA GLU A 66 21.42 6.71 -15.39
C GLU A 66 20.77 5.68 -16.33
N PHE A 67 19.43 5.56 -16.27
CA PHE A 67 18.69 4.69 -17.16
C PHE A 67 18.85 5.12 -18.62
N GLU A 68 18.66 6.40 -18.93
CA GLU A 68 18.78 6.93 -20.28
C GLU A 68 20.22 6.85 -20.83
N GLU A 69 21.24 6.99 -19.96
CA GLU A 69 22.65 6.77 -20.33
C GLU A 69 22.90 5.30 -20.74
N SER A 70 22.25 4.35 -20.07
CA SER A 70 22.39 2.91 -20.35
C SER A 70 21.42 2.40 -21.43
N HIS A 71 20.36 3.16 -21.74
CA HIS A 71 19.34 2.86 -22.74
C HIS A 71 19.13 4.08 -23.66
N PRO A 72 20.10 4.40 -24.52
CA PRO A 72 20.08 5.64 -25.30
C PRO A 72 18.95 5.75 -26.32
N ASP A 73 18.25 4.65 -26.57
CA ASP A 73 17.06 4.54 -27.42
C ASP A 73 15.73 4.79 -26.69
N ILE A 74 15.76 5.02 -25.37
CA ILE A 74 14.57 5.32 -24.54
C ILE A 74 14.70 6.74 -23.95
N ASP A 75 13.57 7.44 -23.85
CA ASP A 75 13.42 8.76 -23.25
C ASP A 75 12.29 8.68 -22.19
N ILE A 76 12.59 9.02 -20.94
CA ILE A 76 11.67 8.97 -19.82
C ILE A 76 11.10 10.35 -19.54
N GLU A 77 9.78 10.50 -19.64
CA GLU A 77 9.08 11.68 -19.17
C GLU A 77 8.41 11.36 -17.83
N PRO A 78 9.00 11.77 -16.70
CA PRO A 78 8.43 11.47 -15.38
C PRO A 78 7.28 12.42 -15.04
N HIS A 79 6.21 11.87 -14.46
CA HIS A 79 5.09 12.61 -13.91
C HIS A 79 5.08 12.47 -12.38
N GLU A 80 4.92 13.61 -11.70
CA GLU A 80 4.90 13.67 -10.25
C GLU A 80 3.65 12.99 -9.68
N GLY A 81 3.86 12.24 -8.59
CA GLY A 81 2.79 11.60 -7.81
C GLY A 81 2.48 10.17 -8.24
N PHE A 82 1.61 9.59 -7.44
CA PHE A 82 1.11 8.24 -7.59
C PHE A 82 -0.29 8.24 -8.20
N MET A 83 -0.89 7.07 -8.38
CA MET A 83 -2.26 6.96 -8.86
C MET A 83 -3.24 7.59 -7.85
N ASP A 84 -4.07 8.52 -8.35
CA ASP A 84 -5.19 9.05 -7.60
C ASP A 84 -6.49 8.33 -8.01
N PRO A 85 -7.10 7.52 -7.12
CA PRO A 85 -8.31 6.75 -7.43
C PRO A 85 -9.48 7.60 -7.92
N LYS A 86 -9.54 8.89 -7.51
CA LYS A 86 -10.62 9.81 -7.90
C LYS A 86 -10.52 10.26 -9.36
N THR A 87 -9.31 10.41 -9.87
CA THR A 87 -9.05 10.91 -11.22
C THR A 87 -8.67 9.82 -12.22
N PHE A 88 -8.26 8.64 -11.74
CA PHE A 88 -7.76 7.54 -12.56
C PHE A 88 -8.73 7.15 -13.69
N SER A 89 -9.98 6.88 -13.36
CA SER A 89 -10.98 6.47 -14.37
C SER A 89 -11.22 7.54 -15.42
N ALA A 90 -11.16 8.83 -15.04
CA ALA A 90 -11.32 9.95 -15.96
C ALA A 90 -10.10 10.11 -16.88
N LYS A 91 -8.88 10.01 -16.33
CA LYS A 91 -7.63 10.03 -17.11
C LYS A 91 -7.61 8.90 -18.15
N LEU A 92 -7.99 7.69 -17.70
CA LEU A 92 -8.03 6.52 -18.57
C LEU A 92 -9.05 6.68 -19.70
N ALA A 93 -10.29 7.11 -19.38
CA ALA A 93 -11.33 7.35 -20.39
C ALA A 93 -10.93 8.47 -21.36
N GLY A 94 -10.28 9.52 -20.88
CA GLY A 94 -9.76 10.64 -21.66
C GLY A 94 -8.50 10.34 -22.47
N GLY A 95 -7.90 9.14 -22.32
CA GLY A 95 -6.64 8.81 -22.97
C GLY A 95 -5.44 9.60 -22.43
N GLN A 96 -5.53 10.08 -21.19
CA GLN A 96 -4.52 10.89 -20.50
C GLN A 96 -3.72 10.08 -19.46
N LEU A 97 -3.89 8.76 -19.47
CA LEU A 97 -3.13 7.87 -18.59
C LEU A 97 -1.70 7.74 -19.14
N GLU A 98 -0.75 7.78 -18.26
CA GLU A 98 0.68 7.59 -18.55
C GLU A 98 0.92 6.22 -19.20
N ASP A 99 2.01 6.08 -19.94
CA ASP A 99 2.39 4.81 -20.57
C ASP A 99 2.68 3.74 -19.51
N VAL A 100 3.35 4.12 -18.41
CA VAL A 100 3.65 3.28 -17.25
C VAL A 100 3.05 3.95 -16.01
N TYR A 101 2.05 3.33 -15.42
CA TYR A 101 1.34 3.91 -14.32
C TYR A 101 1.33 3.04 -13.06
N TYR A 102 1.43 3.71 -11.92
CA TYR A 102 1.41 3.14 -10.59
C TYR A 102 0.01 2.64 -10.21
N VAL A 103 -0.06 1.52 -9.48
CA VAL A 103 -1.29 0.98 -8.89
C VAL A 103 -1.04 0.42 -7.49
N TYR A 104 -2.04 0.53 -6.62
CA TYR A 104 -2.07 -0.21 -5.36
C TYR A 104 -2.54 -1.66 -5.60
N PHE A 105 -2.22 -2.58 -4.70
CA PHE A 105 -2.67 -3.98 -4.82
C PHE A 105 -4.20 -4.15 -4.81
N THR A 106 -4.94 -3.14 -4.38
CA THR A 106 -6.42 -3.11 -4.43
C THR A 106 -7.00 -2.93 -5.83
N ASP A 107 -6.20 -2.51 -6.82
CA ASP A 107 -6.70 -2.00 -8.10
C ASP A 107 -6.59 -2.97 -9.28
N PRO A 108 -5.57 -3.86 -9.37
CA PRO A 108 -5.31 -4.65 -10.57
C PRO A 108 -6.52 -5.44 -11.05
N ALA A 109 -7.24 -6.11 -10.17
CA ALA A 109 -8.39 -6.92 -10.56
C ALA A 109 -9.45 -6.14 -11.35
N GLN A 110 -9.78 -4.92 -10.93
CA GLN A 110 -10.75 -4.07 -11.63
C GLN A 110 -10.19 -3.52 -12.95
N ILE A 111 -8.91 -3.14 -12.95
CA ILE A 111 -8.22 -2.62 -14.15
C ILE A 111 -8.17 -3.69 -15.23
N ILE A 112 -7.80 -4.92 -14.87
CA ILE A 112 -7.74 -6.08 -15.76
C ILE A 112 -9.13 -6.41 -16.30
N ALA A 113 -10.14 -6.53 -15.44
CA ALA A 113 -11.52 -6.85 -15.85
C ALA A 113 -12.09 -5.82 -16.84
N ARG A 114 -11.66 -4.57 -16.75
CA ARG A 114 -12.05 -3.48 -17.66
C ARG A 114 -11.15 -3.35 -18.88
N ARG A 115 -10.15 -4.22 -19.04
CA ARG A 115 -9.16 -4.17 -20.13
C ARG A 115 -8.40 -2.85 -20.19
N GLN A 116 -8.00 -2.37 -19.03
CA GLN A 116 -7.38 -1.05 -18.85
C GLN A 116 -5.86 -1.14 -18.68
N ALA A 117 -5.28 -2.33 -18.85
CA ALA A 117 -3.85 -2.58 -18.87
C ALA A 117 -3.46 -3.45 -20.07
N ALA A 118 -2.23 -3.32 -20.54
CA ALA A 118 -1.66 -4.17 -21.58
C ALA A 118 -1.34 -5.56 -21.03
N ASP A 119 -1.56 -6.59 -21.85
CA ASP A 119 -1.06 -7.94 -21.60
C ASP A 119 0.47 -7.95 -21.78
N ILE A 120 1.21 -8.20 -20.69
CA ILE A 120 2.68 -8.23 -20.68
C ILE A 120 3.24 -9.63 -20.51
N THR A 121 2.42 -10.68 -20.63
CA THR A 121 2.77 -12.07 -20.30
C THR A 121 4.05 -12.53 -20.98
N GLU A 122 4.13 -12.36 -22.29
CA GLU A 122 5.30 -12.82 -23.05
C GLU A 122 6.53 -11.92 -22.83
N ALA A 123 6.32 -10.61 -22.72
CA ALA A 123 7.42 -9.67 -22.50
C ALA A 123 8.04 -9.84 -21.09
N ALA A 124 7.23 -10.11 -20.08
CA ALA A 124 7.69 -10.31 -18.71
C ALA A 124 8.53 -11.57 -18.51
N LYS A 125 8.29 -12.64 -19.29
CA LYS A 125 9.08 -13.88 -19.23
C LYS A 125 10.57 -13.67 -19.55
N GLY A 126 10.88 -12.65 -20.34
CA GLY A 126 12.25 -12.29 -20.71
C GLY A 126 12.98 -11.43 -19.68
N LEU A 127 12.29 -10.97 -18.60
CA LEU A 127 12.91 -10.14 -17.59
C LEU A 127 13.85 -10.94 -16.70
N LYS A 128 15.04 -10.41 -16.47
CA LYS A 128 16.01 -11.03 -15.57
C LYS A 128 15.45 -11.09 -14.14
N ASN A 129 15.64 -12.21 -13.46
CA ASN A 129 15.15 -12.48 -12.11
C ASN A 129 13.61 -12.52 -11.97
N PHE A 130 12.84 -12.61 -13.05
CA PHE A 130 11.39 -12.70 -12.98
C PHE A 130 10.92 -13.86 -12.09
N GLY A 131 11.58 -15.02 -12.16
CA GLY A 131 11.26 -16.21 -11.36
C GLY A 131 11.58 -16.06 -9.85
N ASP A 132 12.34 -15.05 -9.47
CA ASP A 132 12.70 -14.76 -8.08
C ASP A 132 11.68 -13.81 -7.39
N ILE A 133 10.72 -13.28 -8.14
CA ILE A 133 9.60 -12.52 -7.59
C ILE A 133 8.63 -13.49 -6.90
N LYS A 134 8.11 -13.10 -5.74
CA LYS A 134 7.11 -13.90 -5.01
C LYS A 134 5.88 -14.18 -5.88
N PRO A 135 5.50 -15.45 -6.10
CA PRO A 135 4.36 -15.79 -6.96
C PRO A 135 3.04 -15.16 -6.53
N GLU A 136 2.77 -15.12 -5.21
CA GLU A 136 1.55 -14.53 -4.65
C GLU A 136 1.40 -13.04 -4.97
N LEU A 137 2.49 -12.32 -5.20
CA LEU A 137 2.46 -10.92 -5.60
C LEU A 137 2.17 -10.78 -7.10
N LEU A 138 2.74 -11.68 -7.92
CA LEU A 138 2.45 -11.73 -9.35
C LEU A 138 1.00 -12.12 -9.62
N ASP A 139 0.43 -13.01 -8.81
CA ASP A 139 -0.96 -13.47 -8.96
C ASP A 139 -1.96 -12.32 -8.81
N ASN A 140 -1.62 -11.28 -8.06
CA ASN A 140 -2.44 -10.06 -7.97
C ASN A 140 -2.56 -9.29 -9.31
N PHE A 141 -1.62 -9.51 -10.23
CA PHE A 141 -1.58 -8.87 -11.55
C PHE A 141 -1.99 -9.81 -12.68
N ARG A 142 -2.58 -10.99 -12.35
CA ARG A 142 -3.04 -11.97 -13.34
C ARG A 142 -4.55 -11.95 -13.51
N ASP A 143 -4.99 -12.29 -14.72
CA ASP A 143 -6.38 -12.64 -14.96
C ASP A 143 -6.65 -14.14 -14.66
N ALA A 144 -7.90 -14.56 -14.88
CA ALA A 144 -8.32 -15.96 -14.68
C ALA A 144 -7.63 -16.94 -15.64
N ASP A 145 -7.17 -16.48 -16.79
CA ASP A 145 -6.44 -17.27 -17.78
C ASP A 145 -4.93 -17.33 -17.49
N GLY A 146 -4.48 -16.69 -16.40
CA GLY A 146 -3.09 -16.63 -15.97
C GLY A 146 -2.23 -15.60 -16.71
N LYS A 147 -2.82 -14.76 -17.55
CA LYS A 147 -2.12 -13.69 -18.24
C LYS A 147 -1.72 -12.60 -17.26
N LEU A 148 -0.55 -12.01 -17.47
CA LEU A 148 0.04 -10.98 -16.60
C LEU A 148 -0.15 -9.59 -17.18
N TYR A 149 -0.52 -8.62 -16.33
CA TYR A 149 -0.85 -7.24 -16.73
C TYR A 149 -0.06 -6.17 -15.96
N GLY A 150 0.81 -6.56 -15.03
CA GLY A 150 1.65 -5.63 -14.25
C GLY A 150 2.72 -6.35 -13.47
N LEU A 151 3.58 -5.59 -12.81
CA LEU A 151 4.67 -6.07 -11.98
C LEU A 151 4.59 -5.45 -10.59
N PRO A 152 4.67 -6.27 -9.50
CA PRO A 152 4.78 -5.74 -8.14
C PRO A 152 6.16 -5.10 -7.95
N THR A 153 6.20 -3.95 -7.28
CA THR A 153 7.46 -3.23 -7.00
C THR A 153 7.73 -3.03 -5.53
N MET A 154 6.70 -3.05 -4.72
CA MET A 154 6.80 -3.03 -3.27
C MET A 154 5.72 -3.91 -2.64
N ASN A 155 6.06 -4.52 -1.51
CA ASN A 155 5.14 -5.30 -0.70
C ASN A 155 5.46 -5.09 0.77
N TYR A 156 4.44 -5.07 1.59
CA TYR A 156 4.54 -5.11 3.04
C TYR A 156 3.59 -6.16 3.60
N SER A 157 3.93 -6.69 4.77
CA SER A 157 3.01 -7.48 5.59
C SER A 157 2.71 -6.76 6.89
N MET A 158 1.49 -6.95 7.39
CA MET A 158 1.13 -6.43 8.70
C MET A 158 1.87 -7.18 9.80
N GLY A 159 2.16 -6.48 10.88
CA GLY A 159 2.77 -6.98 12.10
C GLY A 159 2.27 -6.21 13.32
N LEU A 160 2.98 -6.32 14.42
CA LEU A 160 2.70 -5.60 15.65
C LEU A 160 3.83 -4.59 15.92
N VAL A 161 3.54 -3.31 15.83
CA VAL A 161 4.43 -2.24 16.27
C VAL A 161 4.22 -2.01 17.76
N TYR A 162 5.31 -1.92 18.53
CA TYR A 162 5.23 -1.74 19.99
C TYR A 162 6.28 -0.78 20.54
N SER A 163 5.92 -0.11 21.65
CA SER A 163 6.79 0.82 22.37
C SER A 163 7.70 0.07 23.35
N ARG A 164 8.99 -0.01 23.01
CA ARG A 164 10.00 -0.63 23.87
C ARG A 164 10.12 0.07 25.25
N PRO A 165 10.11 1.44 25.34
CA PRO A 165 10.12 2.12 26.64
C PRO A 165 8.91 1.80 27.52
N LEU A 166 7.70 1.68 26.94
CA LEU A 166 6.51 1.32 27.70
C LEU A 166 6.53 -0.14 28.16
N PHE A 167 7.09 -1.05 27.34
CA PHE A 167 7.32 -2.43 27.75
C PHE A 167 8.23 -2.49 28.99
N GLN A 168 9.37 -1.82 28.96
CA GLN A 168 10.31 -1.76 30.10
C GLN A 168 9.63 -1.19 31.35
N LYS A 169 8.91 -0.07 31.22
CA LYS A 169 8.18 0.56 32.34
C LYS A 169 7.11 -0.36 32.94
N ALA A 170 6.47 -1.19 32.11
CA ALA A 170 5.46 -2.16 32.52
C ALA A 170 6.05 -3.49 33.03
N GLY A 171 7.39 -3.60 33.14
CA GLY A 171 8.07 -4.84 33.55
C GLY A 171 7.97 -5.97 32.51
N LEU A 172 7.84 -5.60 31.23
CA LEU A 172 7.86 -6.52 30.10
C LEU A 172 9.25 -6.51 29.45
N ASP A 173 9.69 -7.64 28.92
CA ASP A 173 10.93 -7.73 28.14
C ASP A 173 10.72 -7.19 26.72
N PRO A 174 11.33 -6.05 26.33
CA PRO A 174 11.15 -5.48 25.01
C PRO A 174 11.79 -6.34 23.88
N ASN A 175 12.58 -7.36 24.22
CA ASN A 175 13.15 -8.28 23.24
C ASN A 175 12.31 -9.57 23.08
N LYS A 176 11.19 -9.67 23.81
CA LYS A 176 10.23 -10.78 23.72
C LYS A 176 8.83 -10.24 23.46
N PRO A 177 8.57 -9.73 22.25
CA PRO A 177 7.25 -9.21 21.92
C PRO A 177 6.19 -10.32 21.93
N PRO A 178 4.91 -9.96 22.16
CA PRO A 178 3.80 -10.89 22.11
C PRO A 178 3.71 -11.63 20.78
N GLN A 179 3.42 -12.94 20.83
CA GLN A 179 3.25 -13.81 19.66
C GLN A 179 1.78 -14.21 19.45
N THR A 180 0.96 -14.08 20.48
CA THR A 180 -0.48 -14.42 20.47
C THR A 180 -1.31 -13.22 20.89
N TRP A 181 -2.57 -13.21 20.51
CA TRP A 181 -3.50 -12.15 20.92
C TRP A 181 -3.75 -12.15 22.43
N ASP A 182 -3.67 -13.29 23.08
CA ASP A 182 -3.77 -13.36 24.55
C ASP A 182 -2.55 -12.72 25.23
N GLU A 183 -1.36 -12.90 24.67
CA GLU A 183 -0.15 -12.20 25.13
C GLU A 183 -0.22 -10.70 24.87
N VAL A 184 -0.76 -10.27 23.70
CA VAL A 184 -1.03 -8.85 23.42
C VAL A 184 -1.98 -8.27 24.47
N ARG A 185 -3.08 -8.96 24.77
CA ARG A 185 -4.04 -8.57 25.80
C ARG A 185 -3.40 -8.47 27.18
N ALA A 186 -2.58 -9.45 27.56
CA ALA A 186 -1.85 -9.44 28.84
C ALA A 186 -0.84 -8.28 28.93
N ALA A 187 -0.09 -8.03 27.86
CA ALA A 187 0.83 -6.89 27.79
C ALA A 187 0.10 -5.54 27.83
N ALA A 188 -1.02 -5.43 27.10
CA ALA A 188 -1.85 -4.23 27.09
C ALA A 188 -2.37 -3.88 28.50
N LYS A 189 -2.79 -4.86 29.30
CA LYS A 189 -3.21 -4.65 30.70
C LYS A 189 -2.08 -4.06 31.56
N LYS A 190 -0.86 -4.62 31.46
CA LYS A 190 0.28 -4.13 32.22
C LYS A 190 0.68 -2.72 31.82
N ILE A 191 0.60 -2.41 30.53
CA ILE A 191 0.91 -1.06 30.00
C ILE A 191 -0.16 -0.04 30.42
N ALA A 192 -1.44 -0.37 30.29
CA ALA A 192 -2.52 0.50 30.73
C ALA A 192 -2.50 0.78 32.23
N ALA A 193 -2.04 -0.20 33.04
CA ALA A 193 -1.88 -0.07 34.47
C ALA A 193 -0.79 0.95 34.90
N LEU A 194 0.05 1.43 33.97
CA LEU A 194 0.98 2.55 34.24
C LEU A 194 0.26 3.87 34.52
N GLY A 195 -1.02 3.96 34.18
CA GLY A 195 -1.85 5.14 34.43
C GLY A 195 -1.52 6.32 33.49
N ASN A 196 -1.84 7.53 33.94
CA ASN A 196 -1.58 8.79 33.23
C ASN A 196 -2.09 8.84 31.78
N GLY A 197 -3.20 8.14 31.49
CA GLY A 197 -3.78 8.07 30.15
C GLY A 197 -3.02 7.15 29.18
N THR A 198 -2.12 6.29 29.67
CA THR A 198 -1.41 5.31 28.85
C THR A 198 -2.38 4.26 28.32
N VAL A 199 -2.35 4.04 27.02
CA VAL A 199 -3.17 3.09 26.28
C VAL A 199 -2.33 1.84 25.99
N GLY A 200 -2.86 0.66 26.31
CA GLY A 200 -2.16 -0.60 26.10
C GLY A 200 -2.13 -1.02 24.63
N TYR A 201 -3.28 -0.92 23.96
CA TYR A 201 -3.46 -1.29 22.56
C TYR A 201 -4.46 -0.35 21.87
N ALA A 202 -4.25 -0.03 20.62
CA ALA A 202 -5.21 0.71 19.79
C ALA A 202 -5.26 0.14 18.38
N ASP A 203 -6.40 0.37 17.69
CA ASP A 203 -6.58 0.03 16.29
C ASP A 203 -7.08 1.24 15.50
N TYR A 204 -6.78 1.24 14.19
CA TYR A 204 -7.50 2.10 13.28
C TYR A 204 -8.95 1.60 13.18
N SER A 205 -9.91 2.49 13.22
CA SER A 205 -11.32 2.11 13.31
C SER A 205 -12.27 3.08 12.62
N LYS A 206 -11.76 3.87 11.67
CA LYS A 206 -12.51 4.90 10.95
C LYS A 206 -12.02 5.07 9.51
N ASN A 207 -12.89 5.53 8.62
CA ASN A 207 -12.58 5.87 7.22
C ASN A 207 -11.97 4.70 6.43
N ASN A 208 -12.61 3.54 6.47
CA ASN A 208 -12.21 2.25 5.89
C ASN A 208 -10.97 1.61 6.54
N GLN A 209 -10.20 2.36 7.34
CA GLN A 209 -9.00 1.84 7.98
C GLN A 209 -9.33 0.79 9.04
N GLY A 210 -10.50 0.89 9.71
CA GLY A 210 -10.99 -0.15 10.62
C GLY A 210 -11.32 -1.44 9.91
N GLY A 211 -11.90 -1.36 8.72
CA GLY A 211 -12.16 -2.55 7.90
C GLY A 211 -10.88 -3.20 7.37
N TRP A 212 -9.88 -2.40 7.03
CA TRP A 212 -8.54 -2.88 6.68
C TRP A 212 -7.87 -3.58 7.87
N HIS A 213 -7.89 -2.98 9.07
CA HIS A 213 -7.37 -3.62 10.30
C HIS A 213 -8.17 -4.86 10.67
N LEU A 214 -9.51 -4.85 10.56
CA LEU A 214 -10.31 -6.04 10.83
C LEU A 214 -9.96 -7.18 9.85
N THR A 215 -9.67 -6.88 8.59
CA THR A 215 -9.17 -7.89 7.63
C THR A 215 -7.87 -8.52 8.12
N ALA A 216 -6.92 -7.71 8.62
CA ALA A 216 -5.68 -8.22 9.19
C ALA A 216 -5.92 -9.08 10.45
N TRP A 217 -6.85 -8.67 11.32
CA TRP A 217 -7.30 -9.47 12.47
C TRP A 217 -7.82 -10.84 12.03
N LEU A 218 -8.71 -10.86 11.03
CA LEU A 218 -9.30 -12.09 10.51
C LEU A 218 -8.24 -13.04 9.96
N TYR A 219 -7.31 -12.54 9.16
CA TYR A 219 -6.21 -13.35 8.62
C TYR A 219 -5.31 -13.87 9.72
N SER A 220 -4.99 -13.07 10.73
CA SER A 220 -4.14 -13.49 11.86
C SER A 220 -4.74 -14.63 12.68
N MET A 221 -6.06 -14.71 12.73
CA MET A 221 -6.81 -15.78 13.37
C MET A 221 -7.09 -16.98 12.44
N GLY A 222 -6.64 -16.89 11.17
CA GLY A 222 -6.84 -17.93 10.16
C GLY A 222 -8.24 -17.97 9.56
N SER A 223 -8.96 -16.84 9.60
CA SER A 223 -10.19 -16.63 8.82
C SER A 223 -9.84 -15.97 7.49
N GLU A 224 -10.71 -16.11 6.51
CA GLU A 224 -10.60 -15.43 5.21
C GLU A 224 -11.72 -14.40 5.08
N VAL A 225 -11.45 -13.25 4.46
CA VAL A 225 -12.50 -12.25 4.19
C VAL A 225 -13.32 -12.65 2.97
N ALA A 226 -12.67 -13.11 1.93
CA ALA A 226 -13.32 -13.60 0.71
C ALA A 226 -12.56 -14.80 0.15
N ARG A 227 -13.26 -15.69 -0.52
CA ARG A 227 -12.69 -16.84 -1.22
C ARG A 227 -13.42 -17.09 -2.54
N LYS A 228 -12.77 -17.80 -3.43
CA LYS A 228 -13.46 -18.34 -4.64
C LYS A 228 -14.32 -19.54 -4.27
N ASP A 229 -15.53 -19.57 -4.84
CA ASP A 229 -16.43 -20.70 -4.86
C ASP A 229 -16.81 -20.95 -6.33
N GLY A 230 -16.11 -21.88 -6.99
CA GLY A 230 -16.07 -21.97 -8.43
C GLY A 230 -15.50 -20.69 -9.05
N ASP A 231 -16.24 -20.09 -9.98
CA ASP A 231 -15.86 -18.85 -10.66
C ASP A 231 -16.29 -17.57 -9.91
N LYS A 232 -16.91 -17.71 -8.72
CA LYS A 232 -17.44 -16.56 -7.98
C LYS A 232 -16.65 -16.29 -6.72
N TRP A 233 -16.50 -15.02 -6.39
CA TRP A 233 -16.03 -14.61 -5.09
C TRP A 233 -17.19 -14.59 -4.09
N VAL A 234 -16.96 -15.13 -2.91
CA VAL A 234 -17.93 -15.15 -1.80
C VAL A 234 -17.27 -14.70 -0.51
N ALA A 235 -18.02 -14.03 0.36
CA ALA A 235 -17.58 -13.70 1.70
C ALA A 235 -17.38 -14.97 2.54
N ALA A 236 -16.31 -15.03 3.35
CA ALA A 236 -15.89 -16.24 4.06
C ALA A 236 -15.64 -16.03 5.56
N PHE A 237 -16.05 -14.91 6.13
CA PHE A 237 -15.70 -14.51 7.51
C PHE A 237 -16.81 -14.71 8.56
N ASP A 238 -17.99 -15.24 8.23
CA ASP A 238 -18.98 -15.63 9.25
C ASP A 238 -18.64 -17.02 9.81
N ASN A 239 -17.67 -17.05 10.71
CA ASN A 239 -17.14 -18.27 11.31
C ASN A 239 -16.61 -18.02 12.74
N ASP A 240 -16.29 -19.10 13.45
CA ASP A 240 -15.85 -19.02 14.86
C ASP A 240 -14.53 -18.23 15.02
N LYS A 241 -13.65 -18.23 14.03
CA LYS A 241 -12.38 -17.48 14.08
C LYS A 241 -12.62 -15.97 14.00
N ALA A 242 -13.55 -15.53 13.15
CA ALA A 242 -13.95 -14.13 13.09
C ALA A 242 -14.68 -13.68 14.37
N LYS A 243 -15.53 -14.53 14.92
CA LYS A 243 -16.16 -14.29 16.23
C LYS A 243 -15.11 -14.17 17.34
N ALA A 244 -14.11 -15.04 17.34
CA ALA A 244 -13.00 -14.98 18.30
C ALA A 244 -12.22 -13.67 18.19
N ALA A 245 -11.90 -13.20 16.99
CA ALA A 245 -11.22 -11.91 16.76
C ALA A 245 -12.02 -10.73 17.33
N LEU A 246 -13.33 -10.65 17.02
CA LEU A 246 -14.21 -9.58 17.52
C LEU A 246 -14.43 -9.66 19.04
N ASN A 247 -14.50 -10.88 19.62
CA ASN A 247 -14.56 -11.06 21.05
C ASN A 247 -13.28 -10.63 21.76
N GLN A 248 -12.10 -10.87 21.15
CA GLN A 248 -10.83 -10.41 21.68
C GLN A 248 -10.77 -8.87 21.72
N LEU A 249 -11.17 -8.20 20.63
CA LEU A 249 -11.28 -6.74 20.57
C LEU A 249 -12.26 -6.21 21.64
N ARG A 250 -13.45 -6.83 21.75
CA ARG A 250 -14.46 -6.44 22.74
C ARG A 250 -13.91 -6.58 24.15
N ALA A 251 -13.19 -7.66 24.44
CA ALA A 251 -12.61 -7.88 25.76
C ALA A 251 -11.54 -6.82 26.10
N MET A 252 -10.62 -6.52 25.21
CA MET A 252 -9.62 -5.45 25.41
C MET A 252 -10.30 -4.09 25.62
N ARG A 253 -11.40 -3.82 24.91
CA ARG A 253 -12.11 -2.56 25.00
C ARG A 253 -12.95 -2.40 26.28
N TRP A 254 -13.72 -3.42 26.65
CA TRP A 254 -14.80 -3.31 27.62
C TRP A 254 -14.59 -4.07 28.93
N GLU A 255 -13.77 -5.12 28.92
CA GLU A 255 -13.47 -5.90 30.13
C GLU A 255 -12.16 -5.43 30.77
N ASP A 256 -11.15 -5.20 29.93
CA ASP A 256 -9.78 -4.87 30.37
C ASP A 256 -9.50 -3.37 30.39
N ASP A 257 -10.33 -2.56 29.72
CA ASP A 257 -10.17 -1.11 29.57
C ASP A 257 -8.76 -0.67 29.11
N THR A 258 -8.19 -1.45 28.18
CA THR A 258 -6.81 -1.23 27.70
C THR A 258 -6.72 -0.37 26.45
N MET A 259 -7.86 -0.04 25.80
CA MET A 259 -7.90 0.67 24.52
C MET A 259 -8.17 2.18 24.68
N GLY A 260 -8.15 2.70 25.93
CA GLY A 260 -8.40 4.10 26.21
C GLY A 260 -9.84 4.54 25.98
N SER A 261 -10.13 5.82 26.26
CA SER A 261 -11.51 6.35 26.18
C SER A 261 -11.92 6.74 24.77
N LYS A 262 -10.98 7.21 23.94
CA LYS A 262 -11.25 7.65 22.56
C LYS A 262 -11.26 6.45 21.61
N GLN A 263 -12.32 6.31 20.86
CA GLN A 263 -12.46 5.32 19.79
C GLN A 263 -12.70 6.03 18.45
N LEU A 264 -12.84 5.26 17.37
CA LEU A 264 -12.95 5.76 16.00
C LEU A 264 -11.70 6.54 15.58
N LEU A 265 -10.56 5.89 15.72
CA LEU A 265 -9.23 6.43 15.46
C LEU A 265 -8.84 6.22 13.99
N GLU A 266 -8.16 7.22 13.45
CA GLU A 266 -7.44 7.12 12.17
C GLU A 266 -5.95 6.83 12.42
N ALA A 267 -5.23 6.46 11.36
CA ALA A 267 -3.78 6.18 11.43
C ALA A 267 -3.01 7.30 12.14
N GLN A 268 -3.28 8.56 11.79
CA GLN A 268 -2.60 9.70 12.40
C GLN A 268 -2.89 9.86 13.91
N ASP A 269 -4.09 9.49 14.37
CA ASP A 269 -4.41 9.53 15.80
C ASP A 269 -3.56 8.50 16.58
N VAL A 270 -3.50 7.27 16.06
CA VAL A 270 -2.74 6.16 16.67
C VAL A 270 -1.24 6.44 16.62
N GLN A 271 -0.74 6.90 15.48
CA GLN A 271 0.68 7.25 15.31
C GLN A 271 1.09 8.42 16.23
N ARG A 272 0.23 9.42 16.41
CA ARG A 272 0.47 10.52 17.35
C ARG A 272 0.55 10.02 18.79
N MET A 273 -0.33 9.12 19.20
CA MET A 273 -0.29 8.51 20.53
C MET A 273 1.00 7.69 20.73
N MET A 274 1.42 6.94 19.72
CA MET A 274 2.66 6.15 19.75
C MET A 274 3.88 7.07 19.83
N GLY A 275 3.98 8.10 18.98
CA GLY A 275 5.07 9.08 18.98
C GLY A 275 5.14 9.88 20.28
N ALA A 276 4.00 10.14 20.94
CA ALA A 276 3.93 10.79 22.26
C ALA A 276 4.30 9.84 23.41
N GLY A 277 4.60 8.58 23.18
CA GLY A 277 4.89 7.59 24.20
C GLY A 277 3.69 7.24 25.10
N GLN A 278 2.47 7.37 24.56
CA GLN A 278 1.21 7.09 25.26
C GLN A 278 0.55 5.78 24.83
N LEU A 279 1.05 5.11 23.79
CA LEU A 279 0.49 3.88 23.24
C LEU A 279 1.51 2.75 23.31
N GLY A 280 1.08 1.60 23.85
CA GLY A 280 1.92 0.41 23.96
C GLY A 280 2.09 -0.35 22.66
N MET A 281 0.99 -0.64 21.97
CA MET A 281 0.98 -1.52 20.80
C MET A 281 -0.13 -1.13 19.82
N TYR A 282 0.11 -1.40 18.53
CA TYR A 282 -0.91 -1.38 17.48
C TYR A 282 -0.48 -2.24 16.29
N MET A 283 -1.44 -2.72 15.50
CA MET A 283 -1.12 -3.39 14.23
C MET A 283 -0.67 -2.36 13.19
N ALA A 284 0.45 -2.62 12.56
CA ALA A 284 0.92 -1.85 11.41
C ALA A 284 2.00 -2.61 10.65
N ALA A 285 2.26 -2.21 9.42
CA ALA A 285 3.45 -2.64 8.70
C ALA A 285 4.70 -1.88 9.20
N PRO A 286 5.91 -2.42 8.98
CA PRO A 286 7.16 -1.85 9.50
C PRO A 286 7.46 -0.43 9.01
N ASP A 287 6.97 -0.04 7.85
CA ASP A 287 7.07 1.31 7.26
C ASP A 287 6.45 2.41 8.14
N ASN A 288 5.59 2.03 9.09
CA ASN A 288 5.06 2.95 10.08
C ASN A 288 6.15 3.50 11.03
N VAL A 289 7.22 2.77 11.29
CA VAL A 289 8.29 3.25 12.19
C VAL A 289 9.01 4.49 11.63
N PRO A 290 9.43 4.53 10.35
CA PRO A 290 9.91 5.77 9.72
C PRO A 290 8.91 6.94 9.81
N VAL A 291 7.61 6.69 9.69
CA VAL A 291 6.57 7.73 9.85
C VAL A 291 6.55 8.27 11.29
N LEU A 292 6.62 7.38 12.29
CA LEU A 292 6.71 7.79 13.70
C LEU A 292 7.94 8.67 13.97
N VAL A 293 9.07 8.34 13.37
CA VAL A 293 10.31 9.10 13.54
C VAL A 293 10.25 10.44 12.80
N LYS A 294 9.85 10.45 11.54
CA LYS A 294 9.87 11.65 10.69
C LYS A 294 8.76 12.65 11.06
N GLN A 295 7.59 12.20 11.50
CA GLN A 295 6.40 13.05 11.66
C GLN A 295 5.93 13.21 13.12
N PHE A 296 6.31 12.29 14.01
CA PHE A 296 5.78 12.26 15.38
C PHE A 296 6.86 12.27 16.46
N ASN A 297 8.08 12.75 16.16
CA ASN A 297 9.22 12.88 17.08
C ASN A 297 9.67 11.57 17.76
N GLY A 298 9.35 10.43 17.19
CA GLY A 298 9.83 9.14 17.66
C GLY A 298 11.32 8.93 17.36
N LYS A 299 11.89 7.89 17.94
CA LYS A 299 13.25 7.42 17.62
C LYS A 299 13.19 5.95 17.23
N TYR A 300 14.08 5.52 16.35
CA TYR A 300 14.12 4.11 15.93
C TYR A 300 14.33 3.15 17.09
N GLU A 301 15.06 3.57 18.13
CA GLU A 301 15.34 2.79 19.34
C GLU A 301 14.09 2.55 20.20
N ASP A 302 13.10 3.43 20.12
CA ASP A 302 11.90 3.39 20.94
C ASP A 302 10.89 2.34 20.45
N TYR A 303 11.07 1.81 19.25
CA TYR A 303 10.10 0.91 18.64
C TYR A 303 10.66 -0.47 18.36
N GLY A 304 9.81 -1.46 18.48
CA GLY A 304 10.02 -2.79 17.94
C GLY A 304 8.90 -3.17 16.99
N VAL A 305 9.20 -4.10 16.09
CA VAL A 305 8.17 -4.69 15.20
C VAL A 305 8.25 -6.20 15.36
N ALA A 306 7.12 -6.80 15.67
CA ALA A 306 6.94 -8.25 15.74
C ALA A 306 6.08 -8.74 14.58
N GLY A 307 6.12 -10.05 14.33
CA GLY A 307 5.19 -10.69 13.41
C GLY A 307 3.75 -10.53 13.88
N MET A 308 2.81 -10.83 12.99
CA MET A 308 1.38 -10.76 13.30
C MET A 308 1.03 -11.72 14.45
N PRO A 309 0.44 -11.24 15.55
CA PRO A 309 0.00 -12.11 16.64
C PRO A 309 -1.01 -13.16 16.15
N GLY A 310 -0.99 -14.35 16.76
CA GLY A 310 -1.80 -15.49 16.32
C GLY A 310 -1.14 -16.33 15.23
N GLY A 311 -0.31 -15.72 14.38
CA GLY A 311 0.58 -16.40 13.44
C GLY A 311 -0.07 -17.28 12.36
N GLN A 312 -1.41 -17.23 12.20
CA GLN A 312 -2.11 -18.05 11.22
C GLN A 312 -2.08 -17.43 9.80
N GLY A 313 -1.93 -16.11 9.74
CA GLY A 313 -1.84 -15.35 8.50
C GLY A 313 -1.53 -13.89 8.76
N THR A 314 -1.21 -13.16 7.70
CA THR A 314 -1.05 -11.70 7.70
C THR A 314 -1.60 -11.09 6.44
N LEU A 315 -2.08 -9.86 6.54
CA LEU A 315 -2.47 -9.08 5.37
C LEU A 315 -1.23 -8.58 4.64
N LEU A 316 -1.16 -8.86 3.35
CA LEU A 316 -0.20 -8.27 2.42
C LEU A 316 -0.83 -7.09 1.72
N GLY A 317 -0.15 -5.97 1.72
CA GLY A 317 -0.42 -4.85 0.86
C GLY A 317 0.81 -4.51 0.03
N GLY A 318 0.67 -3.59 -0.89
CA GLY A 318 1.78 -3.19 -1.74
C GLY A 318 1.34 -2.39 -2.94
N GLU A 319 2.26 -2.29 -3.87
CA GLU A 319 2.11 -1.50 -5.08
C GLU A 319 2.88 -2.10 -6.24
N GLY A 320 2.55 -1.64 -7.42
CA GLY A 320 3.22 -2.05 -8.64
C GLY A 320 2.92 -1.12 -9.80
N TYR A 321 3.35 -1.53 -10.97
CA TYR A 321 3.15 -0.78 -12.19
C TYR A 321 2.45 -1.63 -13.24
N MET A 322 1.53 -0.99 -13.93
CA MET A 322 0.85 -1.53 -15.11
C MET A 322 1.15 -0.64 -16.32
N ILE A 323 0.91 -1.17 -17.52
CA ILE A 323 1.19 -0.47 -18.77
C ILE A 323 -0.12 -0.13 -19.47
N ASN A 324 -0.17 1.07 -20.04
CA ASN A 324 -1.33 1.57 -20.77
C ASN A 324 -1.71 0.60 -21.90
N PRO A 325 -2.96 0.16 -22.02
CA PRO A 325 -3.40 -0.77 -23.06
C PRO A 325 -3.29 -0.21 -24.49
N LYS A 326 -3.12 1.12 -24.62
CA LYS A 326 -2.92 1.80 -25.92
C LYS A 326 -1.44 2.01 -26.25
N ALA A 327 -0.51 1.60 -25.39
CA ALA A 327 0.92 1.71 -25.65
C ALA A 327 1.31 0.81 -26.83
N SER A 328 2.21 1.30 -27.68
CA SER A 328 2.78 0.47 -28.76
C SER A 328 3.65 -0.65 -28.19
N PRO A 329 3.94 -1.71 -28.97
CA PRO A 329 4.84 -2.80 -28.51
C PRO A 329 6.20 -2.28 -28.03
N GLU A 330 6.76 -1.26 -28.69
CA GLU A 330 8.03 -0.62 -28.31
C GLU A 330 7.92 0.08 -26.97
N LYS A 331 6.81 0.81 -26.71
CA LYS A 331 6.53 1.45 -25.42
C LYS A 331 6.30 0.45 -24.31
N ILE A 332 5.61 -0.67 -24.59
CA ILE A 332 5.44 -1.76 -23.62
C ILE A 332 6.81 -2.32 -23.22
N LYS A 333 7.68 -2.60 -24.18
CA LYS A 333 9.03 -3.09 -23.91
C LYS A 333 9.86 -2.09 -23.11
N ALA A 334 9.87 -0.82 -23.52
CA ALA A 334 10.59 0.26 -22.83
C ALA A 334 10.07 0.46 -21.40
N GLY A 335 8.76 0.45 -21.20
CA GLY A 335 8.13 0.58 -19.89
C GLY A 335 8.47 -0.58 -18.95
N LEU A 336 8.46 -1.81 -19.44
CA LEU A 336 8.86 -2.99 -18.65
C LEU A 336 10.35 -2.92 -18.28
N GLU A 337 11.21 -2.50 -19.23
CA GLU A 337 12.63 -2.34 -18.94
C GLU A 337 12.89 -1.26 -17.89
N TRP A 338 12.17 -0.13 -17.93
CA TRP A 338 12.22 0.89 -16.89
C TRP A 338 11.83 0.35 -15.51
N VAL A 339 10.67 -0.34 -15.41
CA VAL A 339 10.18 -0.91 -14.14
C VAL A 339 11.18 -1.93 -13.60
N ARG A 340 11.69 -2.83 -14.46
CA ARG A 340 12.70 -3.81 -14.09
C ARG A 340 13.98 -3.13 -13.60
N TRP A 341 14.51 -2.20 -14.38
CA TRP A 341 15.78 -1.55 -14.09
C TRP A 341 15.75 -0.76 -12.79
N LYS A 342 14.67 -0.01 -12.58
CA LYS A 342 14.54 0.84 -11.40
C LYS A 342 14.14 0.08 -10.14
N TYR A 343 13.14 -0.79 -10.20
CA TYR A 343 12.52 -1.37 -9.03
C TYR A 343 12.83 -2.85 -8.83
N LEU A 344 13.10 -3.58 -9.91
CA LEU A 344 13.24 -5.03 -9.91
C LEU A 344 14.63 -5.47 -10.39
N ASN A 345 15.67 -4.76 -9.96
CA ASN A 345 17.07 -5.04 -10.32
C ASN A 345 17.91 -5.35 -9.07
N PRO A 346 18.07 -6.63 -8.71
CA PRO A 346 18.86 -7.02 -7.55
C PRO A 346 20.33 -6.54 -7.61
N GLU A 347 20.90 -6.43 -8.81
CA GLU A 347 22.31 -6.01 -9.00
C GLU A 347 22.54 -4.54 -8.64
N ARG A 348 21.50 -3.70 -8.72
CA ARG A 348 21.55 -2.28 -8.33
C ARG A 348 21.25 -2.04 -6.85
N PHE A 349 20.79 -3.07 -6.13
CA PHE A 349 20.29 -2.91 -4.76
C PHE A 349 21.36 -2.34 -3.81
N GLU A 350 22.61 -2.84 -3.86
CA GLU A 350 23.70 -2.30 -3.02
C GLU A 350 24.02 -0.84 -3.37
N LYS A 351 24.03 -0.48 -4.65
CA LYS A 351 24.19 0.93 -5.07
C LYS A 351 23.05 1.79 -4.54
N HIS A 352 21.82 1.30 -4.60
CA HIS A 352 20.66 2.01 -4.09
C HIS A 352 20.74 2.20 -2.56
N VAL A 353 21.13 1.18 -1.83
CA VAL A 353 21.40 1.28 -0.39
C VAL A 353 22.49 2.32 -0.11
N GLN A 354 23.57 2.35 -0.91
CA GLN A 354 24.65 3.31 -0.74
C GLN A 354 24.20 4.76 -0.97
N GLN A 355 23.29 5.01 -1.92
CA GLN A 355 22.69 6.34 -2.13
C GLN A 355 21.98 6.85 -0.86
N TYR A 356 21.26 5.95 -0.13
CA TYR A 356 20.63 6.29 1.15
C TYR A 356 21.68 6.61 2.23
N VAL A 357 22.75 5.81 2.32
CA VAL A 357 23.86 6.05 3.27
C VAL A 357 24.51 7.40 3.01
N ASP A 358 24.87 7.69 1.75
CA ASP A 358 25.51 8.93 1.33
C ASP A 358 24.62 10.15 1.57
N GLY A 359 23.30 9.97 1.39
CA GLY A 359 22.28 10.94 1.69
C GLY A 359 21.97 11.09 3.20
N LYS A 360 22.68 10.37 4.07
CA LYS A 360 22.45 10.33 5.53
C LYS A 360 21.03 9.94 5.89
N GLN A 361 20.42 9.09 5.06
CA GLN A 361 19.10 8.55 5.31
C GLN A 361 19.19 7.29 6.18
N PRO A 362 18.13 6.96 6.94
CA PRO A 362 18.08 5.72 7.69
C PRO A 362 18.06 4.52 6.74
N VAL A 363 18.88 3.52 7.06
CA VAL A 363 18.98 2.24 6.36
C VAL A 363 18.85 1.10 7.37
N GLY A 364 18.15 0.07 6.99
CA GLY A 364 17.85 -1.09 7.82
C GLY A 364 16.37 -1.35 7.88
N LEU A 365 15.92 -2.51 8.35
CA LEU A 365 14.50 -2.70 8.62
C LEU A 365 14.14 -1.86 9.86
N PRO A 366 13.09 -1.09 9.87
CA PRO A 366 12.02 -0.93 8.87
C PRO A 366 12.24 0.19 7.84
N ALA A 367 13.44 0.79 7.80
CA ALA A 367 13.75 1.89 6.87
C ALA A 367 14.02 1.39 5.46
N GLU A 368 13.80 2.27 4.47
CA GLU A 368 14.11 2.03 3.07
C GLU A 368 15.63 1.86 2.82
N PRO A 369 16.01 1.26 1.71
CA PRO A 369 15.19 0.51 0.75
C PRO A 369 14.83 -0.90 1.25
N THR A 370 13.71 -1.47 0.77
CA THR A 370 13.21 -2.78 1.22
C THR A 370 13.21 -3.82 0.09
N PRO A 371 13.65 -5.09 0.36
CA PRO A 371 13.67 -6.17 -0.62
C PRO A 371 12.38 -7.02 -0.61
N ASP A 372 11.22 -6.40 -0.43
CA ASP A 372 10.01 -7.13 -0.02
C ASP A 372 9.36 -7.97 -1.11
N VAL A 373 9.67 -7.71 -2.39
CA VAL A 373 9.05 -8.44 -3.52
C VAL A 373 9.75 -9.76 -3.84
N TRP A 374 10.94 -9.98 -3.31
CA TRP A 374 11.79 -11.11 -3.68
C TRP A 374 11.61 -12.31 -2.75
N GLN A 375 11.93 -13.50 -3.28
CA GLN A 375 12.04 -14.75 -2.52
C GLN A 375 13.44 -15.38 -2.71
N GLY A 376 13.72 -16.40 -1.90
CA GLY A 376 14.94 -17.22 -2.02
C GLY A 376 16.23 -16.40 -1.92
N ALA A 377 17.25 -16.83 -2.66
CA ALA A 377 18.60 -16.28 -2.57
C ALA A 377 18.69 -14.77 -2.86
N VAL A 378 17.85 -14.25 -3.77
CA VAL A 378 17.82 -12.81 -4.06
C VAL A 378 17.38 -12.01 -2.83
N ARG A 379 16.32 -12.45 -2.16
CA ARG A 379 15.85 -11.83 -0.91
C ARG A 379 16.93 -11.87 0.16
N ASP A 380 17.55 -13.04 0.36
CA ASP A 380 18.55 -13.22 1.41
C ASP A 380 19.79 -12.35 1.18
N GLN A 381 20.23 -12.23 -0.10
CA GLN A 381 21.32 -11.34 -0.48
C GLN A 381 20.97 -9.86 -0.19
N GLN A 382 19.77 -9.42 -0.54
CA GLN A 382 19.36 -8.03 -0.31
C GLN A 382 19.21 -7.72 1.18
N LEU A 383 18.70 -8.66 1.97
CA LEU A 383 18.67 -8.51 3.43
C LEU A 383 20.08 -8.42 4.03
N ALA A 384 21.02 -9.22 3.54
CA ALA A 384 22.42 -9.16 3.99
C ALA A 384 23.09 -7.81 3.63
N ILE A 385 22.85 -7.31 2.42
CA ILE A 385 23.32 -5.96 2.00
C ILE A 385 22.74 -4.88 2.92
N LYS A 386 21.42 -4.92 3.16
CA LYS A 386 20.74 -3.97 4.02
C LYS A 386 21.26 -4.01 5.46
N ALA A 387 21.49 -5.21 6.01
CA ALA A 387 22.06 -5.39 7.34
C ALA A 387 23.50 -4.86 7.45
N LYS A 388 24.33 -5.05 6.42
CA LYS A 388 25.71 -4.52 6.34
C LYS A 388 25.76 -2.99 6.45
N HIS A 389 24.77 -2.30 5.92
CA HIS A 389 24.69 -0.83 5.86
C HIS A 389 23.72 -0.24 6.90
N ALA A 390 23.14 -1.07 7.77
CA ALA A 390 22.13 -0.62 8.74
C ALA A 390 22.71 0.43 9.70
N ASN A 391 21.96 1.52 9.87
CA ASN A 391 22.24 2.60 10.79
C ASN A 391 21.06 2.84 11.77
N VAL A 392 20.10 1.90 11.81
CA VAL A 392 19.01 1.81 12.77
C VAL A 392 19.14 0.51 13.56
N PRO A 393 18.55 0.37 14.76
CA PRO A 393 18.70 -0.83 15.60
C PRO A 393 17.93 -2.03 15.03
N ALA A 394 18.52 -2.71 14.04
CA ALA A 394 17.93 -3.82 13.30
C ALA A 394 17.43 -4.96 14.19
N GLU A 395 18.08 -5.19 15.35
CA GLU A 395 17.69 -6.19 16.34
C GLU A 395 16.29 -5.99 16.91
N ASN A 396 15.81 -4.75 16.97
CA ASN A 396 14.45 -4.45 17.42
C ASN A 396 13.35 -4.95 16.47
N TYR A 397 13.72 -5.35 15.27
CA TYR A 397 12.82 -5.75 14.18
C TYR A 397 13.00 -7.22 13.78
N GLN A 398 13.94 -7.92 14.42
CA GLN A 398 14.29 -9.29 14.07
C GLN A 398 13.10 -10.25 14.20
N SER A 399 12.25 -10.06 15.22
CA SER A 399 11.05 -10.88 15.40
C SER A 399 10.08 -10.79 14.21
N TYR A 400 9.97 -9.63 13.57
CA TYR A 400 9.20 -9.47 12.34
C TYR A 400 9.88 -10.19 11.16
N VAL A 401 11.18 -10.04 10.98
CA VAL A 401 11.93 -10.70 9.90
C VAL A 401 11.78 -12.21 9.98
N ASP A 402 11.95 -12.78 11.18
CA ASP A 402 11.85 -14.22 11.41
C ASP A 402 10.43 -14.75 11.15
N SER A 403 9.40 -13.94 11.43
CA SER A 403 8.01 -14.32 11.22
C SER A 403 7.59 -14.21 9.76
N SER A 404 8.09 -13.22 9.03
CA SER A 404 7.67 -12.91 7.67
C SER A 404 7.89 -14.04 6.66
N SER A 405 8.82 -14.97 6.95
CA SER A 405 9.06 -16.16 6.14
C SER A 405 8.18 -17.38 6.51
N ARG A 406 7.46 -17.30 7.63
CA ARG A 406 6.68 -18.43 8.19
C ARG A 406 5.18 -18.18 8.16
N ILE A 407 4.76 -16.92 8.29
CA ILE A 407 3.35 -16.54 8.32
C ILE A 407 2.83 -16.42 6.90
N LYS A 408 1.72 -17.12 6.60
CA LYS A 408 1.06 -17.04 5.30
C LYS A 408 0.60 -15.61 5.02
N GLY A 409 1.08 -15.02 3.94
CA GLY A 409 0.56 -13.75 3.43
C GLY A 409 -0.73 -13.94 2.64
N SER A 410 -1.68 -13.04 2.84
CA SER A 410 -2.92 -12.99 2.05
C SER A 410 -3.14 -11.58 1.53
N ILE A 411 -3.38 -11.47 0.24
CA ILE A 411 -3.66 -10.20 -0.43
C ILE A 411 -5.04 -9.68 -0.03
N GLU A 412 -5.26 -8.41 -0.24
CA GLU A 412 -6.54 -7.75 -0.02
C GLU A 412 -7.67 -8.38 -0.86
N PRO A 413 -8.91 -8.43 -0.32
CA PRO A 413 -10.03 -9.01 -1.06
C PRO A 413 -10.37 -8.16 -2.29
N PRO A 414 -10.97 -8.74 -3.34
CA PRO A 414 -11.46 -7.97 -4.46
C PRO A 414 -12.42 -6.85 -4.03
N ASN A 415 -12.37 -5.70 -4.71
CA ASN A 415 -13.12 -4.50 -4.33
C ASN A 415 -12.84 -4.06 -2.87
N ALA A 416 -11.59 -4.20 -2.42
CA ALA A 416 -11.17 -4.05 -1.03
C ALA A 416 -11.73 -2.79 -0.34
N GLN A 417 -11.69 -1.63 -0.98
CA GLN A 417 -12.19 -0.39 -0.38
C GLN A 417 -13.69 -0.43 -0.04
N GLN A 418 -14.50 -1.09 -0.85
CA GLN A 418 -15.93 -1.28 -0.59
C GLN A 418 -16.16 -2.32 0.52
N VAL A 419 -15.36 -3.38 0.52
CA VAL A 419 -15.37 -4.41 1.58
C VAL A 419 -14.94 -3.77 2.91
N TYR A 420 -13.89 -2.96 2.92
CA TYR A 420 -13.42 -2.27 4.13
C TYR A 420 -14.46 -1.31 4.70
N ALA A 421 -15.21 -0.59 3.89
CA ALA A 421 -16.30 0.26 4.37
C ALA A 421 -17.38 -0.53 5.15
N ILE A 422 -17.65 -1.78 4.73
CA ILE A 422 -18.59 -2.66 5.42
C ILE A 422 -17.98 -3.20 6.71
N LEU A 423 -16.76 -3.70 6.67
CA LEU A 423 -16.04 -4.23 7.83
C LEU A 423 -15.72 -3.15 8.87
N ASP A 424 -15.49 -1.91 8.43
CA ASP A 424 -15.30 -0.73 9.30
C ASP A 424 -16.51 -0.58 10.25
N SER A 425 -17.72 -0.74 9.71
CA SER A 425 -18.95 -0.70 10.52
C SER A 425 -19.03 -1.81 11.55
N VAL A 426 -18.54 -3.02 11.25
CA VAL A 426 -18.48 -4.15 12.19
C VAL A 426 -17.51 -3.85 13.33
N MET A 427 -16.32 -3.38 13.02
CA MET A 427 -15.32 -3.01 14.01
C MET A 427 -15.80 -1.87 14.91
N GLN A 428 -16.39 -0.83 14.32
CA GLN A 428 -16.95 0.32 15.05
C GLN A 428 -18.06 -0.13 16.02
N ALA A 429 -18.95 -1.01 15.59
CA ALA A 429 -20.01 -1.52 16.48
C ALA A 429 -19.44 -2.17 17.74
N VAL A 430 -18.42 -3.02 17.61
CA VAL A 430 -17.78 -3.70 18.74
C VAL A 430 -17.03 -2.73 19.66
N LEU A 431 -16.38 -1.70 19.09
CA LEU A 431 -15.59 -0.75 19.86
C LEU A 431 -16.43 0.34 20.55
N THR A 432 -17.64 0.63 20.05
CA THR A 432 -18.49 1.72 20.57
C THR A 432 -19.74 1.25 21.32
N ASP A 433 -20.15 -0.01 21.13
CA ASP A 433 -21.27 -0.61 21.85
C ASP A 433 -20.83 -1.91 22.55
N ARG A 434 -20.84 -1.87 23.89
CA ARG A 434 -20.50 -3.04 24.72
C ARG A 434 -21.40 -4.26 24.44
N ASN A 435 -22.64 -4.02 24.05
CA ASN A 435 -23.66 -5.03 23.83
C ASN A 435 -23.83 -5.39 22.36
N ALA A 436 -22.94 -4.95 21.47
CA ALA A 436 -22.99 -5.28 20.06
C ALA A 436 -23.15 -6.79 19.83
N ASN A 437 -24.15 -7.17 19.06
CA ASN A 437 -24.39 -8.56 18.69
C ASN A 437 -23.46 -8.97 17.55
N ILE A 438 -22.37 -9.66 17.88
CA ILE A 438 -21.31 -10.04 16.93
C ILE A 438 -21.87 -10.94 15.82
N ASP A 439 -22.75 -11.91 16.13
CA ASP A 439 -23.32 -12.80 15.13
C ASP A 439 -24.17 -12.03 14.11
N GLN A 440 -24.98 -11.08 14.57
CA GLN A 440 -25.78 -10.22 13.70
C GLN A 440 -24.90 -9.28 12.86
N GLN A 441 -23.84 -8.73 13.44
CA GLN A 441 -22.89 -7.88 12.70
C GLN A 441 -22.21 -8.66 11.58
N LEU A 442 -21.72 -9.87 11.86
CA LEU A 442 -21.06 -10.72 10.87
C LEU A 442 -22.01 -11.15 9.76
N SER A 443 -23.19 -11.68 10.08
CA SER A 443 -24.14 -12.14 9.08
C SER A 443 -24.65 -11.01 8.18
N SER A 444 -24.90 -9.83 8.75
CA SER A 444 -25.26 -8.64 7.98
C SER A 444 -24.11 -8.18 7.06
N ALA A 445 -22.87 -8.19 7.57
CA ALA A 445 -21.70 -7.81 6.78
C ALA A 445 -21.46 -8.80 5.63
N VAL A 446 -21.57 -10.11 5.87
CA VAL A 446 -21.44 -11.14 4.82
C VAL A 446 -22.43 -10.91 3.68
N SER A 447 -23.69 -10.59 3.98
CA SER A 447 -24.70 -10.30 2.95
C SER A 447 -24.32 -9.09 2.09
N LYS A 448 -23.81 -8.01 2.72
CA LYS A 448 -23.36 -6.80 2.02
C LYS A 448 -22.09 -7.06 1.20
N VAL A 449 -21.12 -7.77 1.77
CA VAL A 449 -19.86 -8.11 1.09
C VAL A 449 -20.12 -9.01 -0.12
N ASN A 450 -21.02 -9.98 -0.02
CA ASN A 450 -21.44 -10.79 -1.17
C ASN A 450 -22.03 -9.95 -2.30
N SER A 451 -22.80 -8.89 -1.98
CA SER A 451 -23.32 -7.95 -2.99
C SER A 451 -22.21 -7.15 -3.69
N VAL A 452 -21.13 -6.83 -2.98
CA VAL A 452 -19.92 -6.19 -3.55
C VAL A 452 -19.15 -7.18 -4.41
N LEU A 453 -18.91 -8.38 -3.91
CA LEU A 453 -18.15 -9.42 -4.60
C LEU A 453 -18.86 -9.94 -5.87
N ALA A 454 -20.19 -9.94 -5.91
CA ALA A 454 -20.96 -10.27 -7.12
C ALA A 454 -20.70 -9.33 -8.30
N GLN A 455 -20.10 -8.16 -8.07
CA GLN A 455 -19.70 -7.21 -9.12
C GLN A 455 -18.32 -7.50 -9.69
N VAL A 456 -17.55 -8.39 -9.08
CA VAL A 456 -16.24 -8.85 -9.56
C VAL A 456 -16.48 -9.84 -10.69
N LYS A 457 -16.00 -9.51 -11.88
CA LYS A 457 -16.16 -10.36 -13.09
C LYS A 457 -14.95 -11.26 -13.27
#